data_68f527ebd9652d7b4456ff12536bae17
#
_entry.id   68f527ebd9652d7b4456ff12536bae17
#
_cell.length_a   1.000
_cell.length_b   1.000
_cell.length_c   1.000
_cell.angle_alpha   90.00
_cell.angle_beta   90.00
_cell.angle_gamma   90.00
#
_symmetry.space_group_name_H-M   'P 1'
#
loop_
_entity.id
_entity.type
_entity.pdbx_description
1 polymer ?
#
loop_
_entity_poly.entity_id
_entity_poly.type
_entity_poly.pdbx_seq_one_letter_code
_entity_poly.pdbx_strand_id
1 'polypeptide(L)'
;IVGNHKNIIDEHNKLENLSFLDVVRAFPNYSVAQCVSVYGIIGGVSEYVERWDGKKDIKTNICKNILSPTGYLYSAASSYISSELRELSCYSTILGSIAAGNEKLNDLFEDTGYSRAKISVYMKNLAAFDVVDKVVSFETGGWDNTKKGIYRIVDPYINFWFTFIYPHMSELISFTPEKFYDTFIGPKLDEYLQLYFVDVCREYLHLLNMVGQLPIKLVKIGT
;
A
#
# COMPACT_ATOMS: atom_id res chain seq x y z
N ILE A 1 -35.09 -22.36 6.26
CA ILE A 1 -35.15 -21.16 5.40
C ILE A 1 -33.90 -20.35 5.71
N VAL A 2 -32.82 -20.70 5.04
CA VAL A 2 -31.58 -19.91 5.07
C VAL A 2 -31.52 -19.18 3.73
N GLY A 3 -32.06 -17.97 3.71
CA GLY A 3 -32.11 -17.12 2.53
C GLY A 3 -30.84 -16.32 2.39
N ASN A 4 -30.17 -16.51 1.30
CA ASN A 4 -29.34 -15.60 0.50
C ASN A 4 -29.08 -14.20 1.10
N HIS A 5 -28.03 -14.07 1.92
CA HIS A 5 -27.42 -12.79 2.22
C HIS A 5 -26.17 -12.48 1.34
N LYS A 6 -25.90 -13.33 0.33
CA LYS A 6 -24.74 -13.17 -0.55
C LYS A 6 -24.91 -12.18 -1.71
N ASN A 7 -26.14 -11.74 -1.99
CA ASN A 7 -26.44 -10.91 -3.18
C ASN A 7 -26.74 -9.43 -2.87
N ILE A 8 -26.50 -8.95 -1.64
CA ILE A 8 -26.73 -7.53 -1.30
C ILE A 8 -25.41 -6.78 -1.16
N ILE A 9 -24.29 -7.48 -1.11
CA ILE A 9 -22.95 -6.86 -0.97
C ILE A 9 -22.30 -6.57 -2.34
N ASP A 10 -22.81 -7.18 -3.43
CA ASP A 10 -22.24 -7.02 -4.78
C ASP A 10 -22.66 -5.74 -5.52
N GLU A 11 -23.53 -4.90 -4.95
CA GLU A 11 -23.92 -3.59 -5.52
C GLU A 11 -23.44 -2.39 -4.70
N HIS A 12 -22.67 -2.55 -3.64
CA HIS A 12 -21.97 -1.44 -3.07
C HIS A 12 -20.80 -1.09 -3.99
N ASN A 13 -21.00 -0.03 -4.77
CA ASN A 13 -19.96 0.73 -5.47
C ASN A 13 -18.63 0.56 -4.74
N LYS A 14 -17.69 -0.15 -5.37
CA LYS A 14 -16.29 -0.09 -4.99
C LYS A 14 -15.95 1.40 -5.10
N LEU A 15 -15.98 2.12 -3.99
CA LEU A 15 -15.58 3.52 -3.94
C LEU A 15 -14.17 3.52 -4.46
N GLU A 16 -13.97 4.04 -5.66
CA GLU A 16 -12.64 4.17 -6.23
C GLU A 16 -11.82 5.03 -5.26
N ASN A 17 -10.63 4.57 -4.95
CA ASN A 17 -9.69 5.37 -4.17
C ASN A 17 -9.47 6.71 -4.86
N LEU A 18 -9.31 7.76 -4.08
CA LEU A 18 -8.96 9.08 -4.57
C LEU A 18 -7.66 9.01 -5.39
N SER A 19 -7.63 9.68 -6.51
CA SER A 19 -6.42 9.86 -7.30
C SER A 19 -5.40 10.74 -6.55
N PHE A 20 -4.14 10.73 -6.98
CA PHE A 20 -3.14 11.65 -6.43
C PHE A 20 -3.58 13.12 -6.54
N LEU A 21 -4.22 13.51 -7.65
CA LEU A 21 -4.72 14.87 -7.83
C LEU A 21 -5.85 15.22 -6.85
N ASP A 22 -6.67 14.26 -6.46
CA ASP A 22 -7.71 14.50 -5.45
C ASP A 22 -7.10 14.67 -4.07
N VAL A 23 -6.02 13.94 -3.75
CA VAL A 23 -5.23 14.15 -2.53
C VAL A 23 -4.59 15.54 -2.52
N VAL A 24 -4.04 16.03 -3.66
CA VAL A 24 -3.53 17.40 -3.77
C VAL A 24 -4.63 18.44 -3.52
N ARG A 25 -5.84 18.21 -4.03
CA ARG A 25 -6.99 19.10 -3.80
C ARG A 25 -7.46 19.10 -2.35
N ALA A 26 -7.37 17.92 -1.67
CA ALA A 26 -7.73 17.80 -0.27
C ALA A 26 -6.76 18.56 0.66
N PHE A 27 -5.49 18.73 0.26
CA PHE A 27 -4.45 19.38 1.05
C PHE A 27 -3.82 20.61 0.37
N PRO A 28 -4.59 21.70 0.16
CA PRO A 28 -4.13 22.87 -0.61
C PRO A 28 -2.96 23.62 0.04
N ASN A 29 -2.70 23.40 1.32
CA ASN A 29 -1.58 24.02 2.07
C ASN A 29 -0.30 23.18 2.05
N TYR A 30 -0.37 21.95 1.54
CA TYR A 30 0.79 21.08 1.43
C TYR A 30 1.54 21.34 0.12
N SER A 31 2.86 21.22 0.16
CA SER A 31 3.66 21.12 -1.05
C SER A 31 3.34 19.80 -1.79
N VAL A 32 3.67 19.74 -3.08
CA VAL A 32 3.52 18.51 -3.87
C VAL A 32 4.26 17.35 -3.22
N ALA A 33 5.47 17.57 -2.69
CA ALA A 33 6.24 16.53 -1.99
C ALA A 33 5.51 16.01 -0.74
N GLN A 34 4.86 16.89 0.03
CA GLN A 34 4.03 16.46 1.16
C GLN A 34 2.80 15.68 0.72
N CYS A 35 2.17 16.06 -0.40
CA CYS A 35 1.06 15.29 -0.97
C CYS A 35 1.52 13.90 -1.44
N VAL A 36 2.71 13.78 -2.04
CA VAL A 36 3.32 12.47 -2.37
C VAL A 36 3.53 11.65 -1.10
N SER A 37 3.98 12.28 -0.02
CA SER A 37 4.15 11.59 1.26
C SER A 37 2.81 11.06 1.80
N VAL A 38 1.76 11.88 1.81
CA VAL A 38 0.42 11.43 2.23
C VAL A 38 -0.04 10.26 1.37
N TYR A 39 0.03 10.40 0.05
CA TYR A 39 -0.41 9.38 -0.89
C TYR A 39 0.37 8.06 -0.73
N GLY A 40 1.68 8.12 -0.53
CA GLY A 40 2.53 6.95 -0.32
C GLY A 40 2.34 6.28 1.06
N ILE A 41 1.79 7.00 2.04
CA ILE A 41 1.59 6.48 3.39
C ILE A 41 0.18 5.89 3.56
N ILE A 42 -0.86 6.63 3.16
CA ILE A 42 -2.26 6.24 3.41
C ILE A 42 -3.06 5.98 2.13
N GLY A 43 -2.44 6.15 0.95
CA GLY A 43 -3.13 5.99 -0.34
C GLY A 43 -4.21 7.03 -0.57
N GLY A 44 -5.16 6.67 -1.44
CA GLY A 44 -6.34 7.45 -1.78
C GLY A 44 -7.60 7.03 -1.02
N VAL A 45 -7.50 6.32 0.10
CA VAL A 45 -8.69 5.91 0.86
C VAL A 45 -9.33 7.15 1.48
N SER A 46 -10.54 7.49 1.03
CA SER A 46 -11.25 8.74 1.41
C SER A 46 -11.32 8.91 2.92
N GLU A 47 -11.66 7.87 3.66
CA GLU A 47 -11.77 7.90 5.11
C GLU A 47 -10.43 8.21 5.81
N TYR A 48 -9.31 7.76 5.26
CA TYR A 48 -7.97 8.06 5.79
C TYR A 48 -7.57 9.51 5.48
N VAL A 49 -7.88 9.97 4.27
CA VAL A 49 -7.61 11.34 3.82
C VAL A 49 -8.40 12.35 4.64
N GLU A 50 -9.68 12.11 4.94
CA GLU A 50 -10.52 12.98 5.77
C GLU A 50 -10.01 13.13 7.21
N ARG A 51 -9.33 12.11 7.74
CA ARG A 51 -8.78 12.12 9.12
C ARG A 51 -7.36 12.68 9.21
N TRP A 52 -6.74 12.94 8.07
CA TRP A 52 -5.40 13.53 8.01
C TRP A 52 -5.47 15.04 8.17
N ASP A 53 -4.77 15.59 9.13
CA ASP A 53 -4.80 17.04 9.42
C ASP A 53 -3.83 17.80 8.49
N GLY A 54 -4.35 18.42 7.44
CA GLY A 54 -3.57 19.21 6.48
C GLY A 54 -2.94 20.50 7.05
N LYS A 55 -3.12 20.79 8.34
CA LYS A 55 -2.46 21.91 9.05
C LYS A 55 -1.24 21.45 9.84
N LYS A 56 -1.01 20.14 9.94
CA LYS A 56 0.11 19.54 10.66
C LYS A 56 1.10 18.94 9.67
N ASP A 57 2.35 18.82 10.08
CA ASP A 57 3.36 18.13 9.28
C ASP A 57 3.10 16.61 9.19
N ILE A 58 3.83 15.95 8.30
CA ILE A 58 3.71 14.51 8.05
C ILE A 58 4.03 13.70 9.30
N LYS A 59 5.10 14.03 10.03
CA LYS A 59 5.50 13.36 11.26
C LYS A 59 4.39 13.41 12.32
N THR A 60 3.83 14.59 12.53
CA THR A 60 2.75 14.79 13.53
C THR A 60 1.53 13.94 13.18
N ASN A 61 1.15 13.87 11.91
CA ASN A 61 0.02 13.04 11.47
C ASN A 61 0.31 11.55 11.65
N ILE A 62 1.50 11.08 11.28
CA ILE A 62 1.92 9.67 11.49
C ILE A 62 1.86 9.33 12.98
N CYS A 63 2.48 10.16 13.84
CA CYS A 63 2.49 9.92 15.28
C CYS A 63 1.08 9.85 15.87
N LYS A 64 0.20 10.78 15.48
CA LYS A 64 -1.16 10.87 16.01
C LYS A 64 -2.08 9.78 15.48
N ASN A 65 -2.09 9.55 14.17
CA ASN A 65 -3.10 8.71 13.54
C ASN A 65 -2.68 7.24 13.44
N ILE A 66 -1.38 6.96 13.31
CA ILE A 66 -0.85 5.62 13.02
C ILE A 66 -0.16 5.01 14.23
N LEU A 67 0.69 5.77 14.93
CA LEU A 67 1.54 5.24 16.02
C LEU A 67 0.91 5.36 17.41
N SER A 68 -0.04 6.28 17.60
CA SER A 68 -0.76 6.40 18.86
C SER A 68 -1.79 5.30 19.02
N PRO A 69 -1.88 4.65 20.21
CA PRO A 69 -2.93 3.65 20.49
C PRO A 69 -4.37 4.17 20.32
N THR A 70 -4.57 5.49 20.44
CA THR A 70 -5.85 6.16 20.19
C THR A 70 -6.03 6.62 18.76
N GLY A 71 -5.02 6.42 17.93
CA GLY A 71 -5.04 6.80 16.51
C GLY A 71 -5.98 5.93 15.70
N TYR A 72 -6.69 6.54 14.78
CA TYR A 72 -7.66 5.84 13.94
C TYR A 72 -7.04 4.68 13.14
N LEU A 73 -5.83 4.88 12.65
CA LEU A 73 -5.13 3.90 11.81
C LEU A 73 -4.26 2.91 12.62
N TYR A 74 -4.16 3.06 13.95
CA TYR A 74 -3.28 2.23 14.78
C TYR A 74 -3.47 0.72 14.57
N SER A 75 -4.72 0.28 14.50
CA SER A 75 -5.09 -1.12 14.30
C SER A 75 -5.68 -1.41 12.91
N ALA A 76 -5.77 -0.42 12.02
CA ALA A 76 -6.50 -0.55 10.77
C ALA A 76 -5.93 -1.65 9.87
N ALA A 77 -4.61 -1.76 9.72
CA ALA A 77 -3.97 -2.79 8.89
C ALA A 77 -4.23 -4.20 9.44
N SER A 78 -4.02 -4.42 10.76
CA SER A 78 -4.26 -5.73 11.37
C SER A 78 -5.75 -6.10 11.38
N SER A 79 -6.63 -5.12 11.58
CA SER A 79 -8.08 -5.33 11.53
C SER A 79 -8.54 -5.68 10.13
N TYR A 80 -8.06 -4.98 9.10
CA TYR A 80 -8.38 -5.27 7.71
C TYR A 80 -7.96 -6.69 7.32
N ILE A 81 -6.73 -7.09 7.62
CA ILE A 81 -6.24 -8.43 7.31
C ILE A 81 -7.03 -9.50 8.08
N SER A 82 -7.39 -9.25 9.36
CA SER A 82 -8.12 -10.21 10.18
C SER A 82 -9.59 -10.36 9.81
N SER A 83 -10.23 -9.33 9.26
CA SER A 83 -11.62 -9.39 8.82
C SER A 83 -11.82 -10.22 7.56
N GLU A 84 -10.83 -10.15 6.65
CA GLU A 84 -10.93 -10.76 5.32
C GLU A 84 -10.25 -12.14 5.24
N LEU A 85 -9.28 -12.43 6.11
CA LEU A 85 -8.39 -13.57 5.96
C LEU A 85 -8.34 -14.45 7.23
N ARG A 86 -8.62 -15.75 7.08
CA ARG A 86 -8.76 -16.67 8.23
C ARG A 86 -7.42 -17.06 8.90
N GLU A 87 -6.32 -17.06 8.17
CA GLU A 87 -4.99 -17.48 8.69
C GLU A 87 -4.05 -16.28 8.80
N LEU A 88 -4.38 -15.35 9.69
CA LEU A 88 -3.71 -14.07 9.88
C LEU A 88 -2.18 -14.17 9.95
N SER A 89 -1.63 -15.12 10.70
CA SER A 89 -0.19 -15.30 10.86
C SER A 89 0.52 -15.60 9.54
N CYS A 90 -0.09 -16.44 8.69
CA CYS A 90 0.51 -16.79 7.40
C CYS A 90 0.52 -15.60 6.43
N TYR A 91 -0.56 -14.85 6.37
CA TYR A 91 -0.64 -13.64 5.53
C TYR A 91 0.34 -12.57 6.02
N SER A 92 0.39 -12.33 7.33
CA SER A 92 1.32 -11.36 7.91
C SER A 92 2.78 -11.73 7.67
N THR A 93 3.14 -13.02 7.75
CA THR A 93 4.49 -13.50 7.42
C THR A 93 4.84 -13.23 5.95
N ILE A 94 3.91 -13.52 5.03
CA ILE A 94 4.14 -13.30 3.59
C ILE A 94 4.24 -11.80 3.28
N LEU A 95 3.32 -10.98 3.80
CA LEU A 95 3.34 -9.53 3.59
C LEU A 95 4.59 -8.88 4.21
N GLY A 96 4.99 -9.32 5.40
CA GLY A 96 6.25 -8.88 6.02
C GLY A 96 7.47 -9.22 5.18
N SER A 97 7.49 -10.40 4.58
CA SER A 97 8.56 -10.84 3.70
C SER A 97 8.62 -9.99 2.41
N ILE A 98 7.45 -9.69 1.79
CA ILE A 98 7.39 -8.81 0.62
C ILE A 98 7.87 -7.40 0.98
N ALA A 99 7.40 -6.84 2.08
CA ALA A 99 7.81 -5.52 2.56
C ALA A 99 9.31 -5.43 2.91
N ALA A 100 9.93 -6.56 3.26
CA ALA A 100 11.38 -6.67 3.46
C ALA A 100 12.18 -6.81 2.14
N GLY A 101 11.51 -6.82 0.96
CA GLY A 101 12.15 -6.89 -0.36
C GLY A 101 12.19 -8.28 -0.99
N ASN A 102 11.60 -9.30 -0.38
CA ASN A 102 11.50 -10.64 -0.96
C ASN A 102 10.31 -10.72 -1.94
N GLU A 103 10.47 -10.16 -3.12
CA GLU A 103 9.37 -9.95 -4.07
C GLU A 103 9.15 -11.13 -5.04
N LYS A 104 10.07 -12.10 -5.10
CA LYS A 104 9.92 -13.28 -5.97
C LYS A 104 9.44 -14.49 -5.20
N LEU A 105 8.73 -15.39 -5.88
CA LEU A 105 8.21 -16.61 -5.27
C LEU A 105 9.30 -17.47 -4.60
N ASN A 106 10.52 -17.49 -5.16
CA ASN A 106 11.63 -18.23 -4.57
C ASN A 106 12.16 -17.55 -3.31
N ASP A 107 12.29 -16.23 -3.34
CA ASP A 107 12.77 -15.45 -2.19
C ASP A 107 11.77 -15.59 -1.01
N LEU A 108 10.46 -15.52 -1.31
CA LEU A 108 9.40 -15.79 -0.34
C LEU A 108 9.45 -17.21 0.23
N PHE A 109 9.74 -18.20 -0.60
CA PHE A 109 9.89 -19.59 -0.15
C PHE A 109 11.08 -19.75 0.82
N GLU A 110 12.21 -19.12 0.51
CA GLU A 110 13.43 -19.19 1.32
C GLU A 110 13.26 -18.44 2.65
N ASP A 111 12.65 -17.27 2.63
CA ASP A 111 12.47 -16.41 3.80
C ASP A 111 11.37 -16.94 4.74
N THR A 112 10.20 -17.30 4.20
CA THR A 112 9.05 -17.71 5.03
C THR A 112 9.08 -19.18 5.44
N GLY A 113 9.82 -20.04 4.74
CA GLY A 113 9.80 -21.49 4.90
C GLY A 113 8.50 -22.17 4.42
N TYR A 114 7.56 -21.41 3.84
CA TYR A 114 6.32 -21.97 3.30
C TYR A 114 6.55 -22.59 1.93
N SER A 115 5.83 -23.67 1.60
CA SER A 115 5.91 -24.26 0.26
C SER A 115 5.43 -23.28 -0.82
N ARG A 116 6.01 -23.34 -2.02
CA ARG A 116 5.62 -22.48 -3.17
C ARG A 116 4.13 -22.60 -3.49
N ALA A 117 3.56 -23.80 -3.34
CA ALA A 117 2.12 -24.03 -3.53
C ALA A 117 1.30 -23.25 -2.50
N LYS A 118 1.69 -23.29 -1.21
CA LYS A 118 1.04 -22.53 -0.16
C LYS A 118 1.13 -21.03 -0.45
N ILE A 119 2.32 -20.50 -0.70
CA ILE A 119 2.52 -19.07 -1.02
C ILE A 119 1.64 -18.66 -2.21
N SER A 120 1.60 -19.46 -3.29
CA SER A 120 0.78 -19.14 -4.47
C SER A 120 -0.71 -19.02 -4.15
N VAL A 121 -1.24 -19.85 -3.24
CA VAL A 121 -2.65 -19.75 -2.80
C VAL A 121 -2.87 -18.44 -2.02
N TYR A 122 -1.99 -18.11 -1.08
CA TYR A 122 -2.10 -16.87 -0.30
C TYR A 122 -1.96 -15.63 -1.18
N MET A 123 -1.02 -15.63 -2.14
CA MET A 123 -0.86 -14.55 -3.09
C MET A 123 -2.10 -14.33 -3.96
N LYS A 124 -2.75 -15.42 -4.40
CA LYS A 124 -4.01 -15.32 -5.14
C LYS A 124 -5.13 -14.69 -4.29
N ASN A 125 -5.21 -15.05 -3.02
CA ASN A 125 -6.20 -14.46 -2.12
C ASN A 125 -5.91 -12.97 -1.88
N LEU A 126 -4.65 -12.60 -1.59
CA LEU A 126 -4.25 -11.20 -1.39
C LEU A 126 -4.51 -10.35 -2.65
N ALA A 127 -4.31 -10.92 -3.83
CA ALA A 127 -4.62 -10.24 -5.09
C ALA A 127 -6.14 -10.06 -5.30
N ALA A 128 -6.96 -11.00 -4.84
CA ALA A 128 -8.42 -10.87 -4.91
C ALA A 128 -8.97 -9.74 -4.01
N PHE A 129 -8.22 -9.33 -3.01
CA PHE A 129 -8.53 -8.19 -2.12
C PHE A 129 -7.75 -6.92 -2.48
N ASP A 130 -7.11 -6.86 -3.64
CA ASP A 130 -6.29 -5.73 -4.09
C ASP A 130 -5.18 -5.31 -3.09
N VAL A 131 -4.67 -6.23 -2.29
CA VAL A 131 -3.56 -5.98 -1.34
C VAL A 131 -2.20 -6.17 -2.02
N VAL A 132 -2.10 -7.17 -2.90
CA VAL A 132 -0.87 -7.50 -3.63
C VAL A 132 -1.16 -7.64 -5.11
N ASP A 133 -0.25 -7.17 -5.94
CA ASP A 133 -0.28 -7.41 -7.38
C ASP A 133 1.02 -8.04 -7.85
N LYS A 134 0.96 -8.65 -9.03
CA LYS A 134 2.10 -9.22 -9.71
C LYS A 134 2.57 -8.30 -10.84
N VAL A 135 3.65 -7.59 -10.59
CA VAL A 135 4.25 -6.67 -11.55
C VAL A 135 5.20 -7.42 -12.47
N VAL A 136 5.03 -7.25 -13.78
CA VAL A 136 5.90 -7.83 -14.82
C VAL A 136 6.60 -6.70 -15.54
N SER A 137 7.94 -6.77 -15.62
CA SER A 137 8.75 -5.75 -16.28
C SER A 137 8.39 -5.62 -17.77
N PHE A 138 8.33 -4.38 -18.24
CA PHE A 138 8.11 -4.03 -19.65
C PHE A 138 9.16 -4.64 -20.59
N GLU A 139 10.42 -4.72 -20.14
CA GLU A 139 11.56 -5.16 -20.96
C GLU A 139 11.67 -6.69 -21.12
N THR A 140 11.07 -7.48 -20.24
CA THR A 140 11.25 -8.95 -20.23
C THR A 140 10.32 -9.72 -21.18
N GLY A 141 9.95 -9.16 -22.30
CA GLY A 141 9.00 -9.80 -23.26
C GLY A 141 7.58 -9.70 -22.77
N GLY A 142 7.39 -8.95 -21.78
CA GLY A 142 6.16 -8.30 -21.44
C GLY A 142 5.11 -9.11 -20.75
N TRP A 143 3.99 -8.65 -21.06
CA TRP A 143 2.66 -8.93 -20.58
C TRP A 143 2.31 -10.42 -20.60
N ASP A 144 2.95 -11.23 -21.45
CA ASP A 144 2.69 -12.66 -21.59
C ASP A 144 3.59 -13.54 -20.70
N ASN A 145 4.67 -12.98 -20.12
CA ASN A 145 5.59 -13.78 -19.30
C ASN A 145 5.32 -13.64 -17.79
N THR A 146 4.14 -14.06 -17.38
CA THR A 146 3.69 -14.03 -15.98
C THR A 146 4.59 -14.82 -15.01
N LYS A 147 5.51 -15.65 -15.51
CA LYS A 147 6.43 -16.43 -14.66
C LYS A 147 7.57 -15.59 -14.05
N LYS A 148 7.92 -14.46 -14.67
CA LYS A 148 9.05 -13.61 -14.27
C LYS A 148 8.65 -12.37 -13.45
N GLY A 149 7.37 -12.23 -13.09
CA GLY A 149 6.91 -11.08 -12.31
C GLY A 149 7.35 -11.14 -10.85
N ILE A 150 7.39 -9.95 -10.24
CA ILE A 150 7.58 -9.75 -8.81
C ILE A 150 6.24 -9.46 -8.15
N TYR A 151 6.11 -9.81 -6.88
CA TYR A 151 4.95 -9.47 -6.07
C TYR A 151 5.19 -8.16 -5.32
N ARG A 152 4.22 -7.27 -5.35
CA ARG A 152 4.28 -5.98 -4.68
C ARG A 152 3.02 -5.75 -3.86
N ILE A 153 3.14 -5.22 -2.66
CA ILE A 153 2.01 -4.71 -1.90
C ILE A 153 1.57 -3.40 -2.58
N VAL A 154 0.32 -3.37 -3.08
CA VAL A 154 -0.20 -2.22 -3.83
C VAL A 154 -1.02 -1.27 -2.98
N ASP A 155 -1.56 -1.73 -1.85
CA ASP A 155 -2.17 -0.85 -0.86
C ASP A 155 -1.08 -0.07 -0.11
N PRO A 156 -1.03 1.28 -0.22
CA PRO A 156 0.04 2.07 0.38
C PRO A 156 0.07 1.98 1.90
N TYR A 157 -1.10 1.96 2.55
CA TYR A 157 -1.15 1.89 4.01
C TYR A 157 -0.71 0.52 4.54
N ILE A 158 -1.14 -0.55 3.91
CA ILE A 158 -0.69 -1.91 4.24
C ILE A 158 0.82 -2.03 4.03
N ASN A 159 1.34 -1.51 2.91
CA ASN A 159 2.78 -1.51 2.65
C ASN A 159 3.57 -0.71 3.71
N PHE A 160 3.10 0.50 4.04
CA PHE A 160 3.71 1.31 5.09
C PHE A 160 3.74 0.59 6.45
N TRP A 161 2.64 -0.05 6.81
CA TRP A 161 2.50 -0.76 8.07
C TRP A 161 3.44 -1.98 8.15
N PHE A 162 3.52 -2.78 7.09
CA PHE A 162 4.41 -3.94 7.05
C PHE A 162 5.89 -3.56 6.92
N THR A 163 6.19 -2.43 6.31
CA THR A 163 7.58 -1.93 6.20
C THR A 163 8.11 -1.39 7.52
N PHE A 164 7.31 -0.59 8.23
CA PHE A 164 7.81 0.18 9.38
C PHE A 164 7.29 -0.28 10.73
N ILE A 165 6.08 -0.80 10.80
CA ILE A 165 5.41 -1.06 12.07
C ILE A 165 5.46 -2.53 12.44
N TYR A 166 5.09 -3.41 11.53
CA TYR A 166 5.05 -4.85 11.78
C TYR A 166 6.37 -5.43 12.30
N PRO A 167 7.56 -5.09 11.76
CA PRO A 167 8.83 -5.59 12.27
C PRO A 167 9.17 -5.10 13.69
N HIS A 168 8.52 -4.04 14.18
CA HIS A 168 8.83 -3.32 15.41
C HIS A 168 7.64 -3.23 16.37
N MET A 169 6.78 -4.25 16.39
CA MET A 169 5.56 -4.25 17.23
C MET A 169 5.85 -4.14 18.74
N SER A 170 6.97 -4.68 19.21
CA SER A 170 7.38 -4.58 20.61
C SER A 170 7.77 -3.14 21.00
N GLU A 171 8.45 -2.48 20.08
CA GLU A 171 8.86 -1.08 20.24
C GLU A 171 7.66 -0.13 20.09
N LEU A 172 6.69 -0.46 19.24
CA LEU A 172 5.45 0.31 19.11
C LEU A 172 4.70 0.43 20.46
N ILE A 173 4.72 -0.63 21.24
CA ILE A 173 4.08 -0.65 22.57
C ILE A 173 4.90 0.09 23.62
N SER A 174 6.23 0.06 23.52
CA SER A 174 7.15 0.54 24.57
C SER A 174 7.68 1.96 24.33
N PHE A 175 7.68 2.44 23.10
CA PHE A 175 8.16 3.78 22.76
C PHE A 175 7.01 4.79 22.71
N THR A 176 7.36 6.09 22.86
CA THR A 176 6.44 7.14 22.45
C THR A 176 6.34 7.18 20.91
N PRO A 177 5.22 7.63 20.34
CA PRO A 177 5.07 7.77 18.89
C PRO A 177 6.22 8.52 18.21
N GLU A 178 6.70 9.60 18.83
CA GLU A 178 7.79 10.43 18.30
C GLU A 178 9.11 9.66 18.28
N LYS A 179 9.43 8.95 19.39
CA LYS A 179 10.65 8.13 19.47
C LYS A 179 10.61 6.98 18.45
N PHE A 180 9.45 6.35 18.27
CA PHE A 180 9.27 5.31 17.28
C PHE A 180 9.52 5.85 15.86
N TYR A 181 8.88 6.99 15.54
CA TYR A 181 9.06 7.64 14.25
C TYR A 181 10.53 8.00 13.99
N ASP A 182 11.20 8.65 14.93
CA ASP A 182 12.59 9.10 14.77
C ASP A 182 13.59 7.93 14.65
N THR A 183 13.22 6.76 15.21
CA THR A 183 14.08 5.58 15.17
C THR A 183 13.88 4.76 13.89
N PHE A 184 12.65 4.51 13.49
CA PHE A 184 12.35 3.49 12.47
C PHE A 184 11.79 4.05 11.17
N ILE A 185 11.07 5.19 11.19
CA ILE A 185 10.38 5.72 10.02
C ILE A 185 11.16 6.86 9.39
N GLY A 186 11.44 7.93 10.14
CA GLY A 186 12.04 9.16 9.62
C GLY A 186 13.30 8.94 8.79
N PRO A 187 14.27 8.12 9.25
CA PRO A 187 15.52 7.88 8.52
C PRO A 187 15.36 7.20 7.15
N LYS A 188 14.25 6.50 6.92
CA LYS A 188 14.00 5.70 5.71
C LYS A 188 12.79 6.16 4.90
N LEU A 189 12.07 7.19 5.38
CA LEU A 189 10.82 7.60 4.77
C LEU A 189 11.00 8.11 3.35
N ASP A 190 12.03 8.91 3.09
CA ASP A 190 12.29 9.46 1.75
C ASP A 190 12.61 8.35 0.74
N GLU A 191 13.40 7.35 1.13
CA GLU A 191 13.70 6.19 0.29
C GLU A 191 12.42 5.38 -0.01
N TYR A 192 11.62 5.12 1.01
CA TYR A 192 10.34 4.44 0.86
C TYR A 192 9.38 5.16 -0.11
N LEU A 193 9.32 6.48 -0.03
CA LEU A 193 8.43 7.30 -0.86
C LEU A 193 8.84 7.38 -2.33
N GLN A 194 10.08 7.02 -2.69
CA GLN A 194 10.51 6.99 -4.10
C GLN A 194 9.65 6.06 -4.95
N LEU A 195 9.19 4.95 -4.40
CA LEU A 195 8.29 4.01 -5.09
C LEU A 195 6.99 4.70 -5.51
N TYR A 196 6.40 5.48 -4.61
CA TYR A 196 5.13 6.17 -4.85
C TYR A 196 5.28 7.40 -5.74
N PHE A 197 6.44 8.04 -5.73
CA PHE A 197 6.73 9.10 -6.69
C PHE A 197 6.70 8.58 -8.13
N VAL A 198 7.21 7.37 -8.37
CA VAL A 198 7.11 6.73 -9.70
C VAL A 198 5.65 6.48 -10.08
N ASP A 199 4.82 6.02 -9.14
CA ASP A 199 3.40 5.78 -9.38
C ASP A 199 2.65 7.09 -9.68
N VAL A 200 2.94 8.17 -8.95
CA VAL A 200 2.42 9.52 -9.21
C VAL A 200 2.83 10.02 -10.60
N CYS A 201 4.09 9.85 -10.98
CA CYS A 201 4.56 10.23 -12.33
C CYS A 201 3.81 9.46 -13.42
N ARG A 202 3.55 8.17 -13.19
CA ARG A 202 2.80 7.32 -14.14
C ARG A 202 1.35 7.81 -14.26
N GLU A 203 0.68 8.07 -13.16
CA GLU A 203 -0.68 8.63 -13.14
C GLU A 203 -0.74 9.97 -13.90
N TYR A 204 0.21 10.86 -13.65
CA TYR A 204 0.30 12.14 -14.33
C TYR A 204 0.53 12.01 -15.84
N LEU A 205 1.42 11.09 -16.26
CA LEU A 205 1.64 10.83 -17.69
C LEU A 205 0.38 10.24 -18.36
N HIS A 206 -0.36 9.37 -17.68
CA HIS A 206 -1.64 8.86 -18.17
C HIS A 206 -2.64 10.01 -18.36
N LEU A 207 -2.74 10.93 -17.41
CA LEU A 207 -3.62 12.10 -17.51
C LEU A 207 -3.23 12.98 -18.70
N LEU A 208 -1.95 13.33 -18.84
CA LEU A 208 -1.46 14.15 -19.98
C LEU A 208 -1.74 13.45 -21.32
N ASN A 209 -1.58 12.14 -21.38
CA ASN A 209 -1.89 11.35 -22.57
C ASN A 209 -3.38 11.38 -22.91
N MET A 210 -4.25 11.28 -21.90
CA MET A 210 -5.71 11.34 -22.07
C MET A 210 -6.17 12.69 -22.62
N VAL A 211 -5.60 13.79 -22.10
CA VAL A 211 -5.98 15.15 -22.52
C VAL A 211 -5.22 15.64 -23.76
N GLY A 212 -4.38 14.79 -24.38
CA GLY A 212 -3.66 15.10 -25.59
C GLY A 212 -2.55 16.15 -25.44
N GLN A 213 -2.02 16.32 -24.24
CA GLN A 213 -0.94 17.29 -23.95
C GLN A 213 0.47 16.73 -24.13
N LEU A 214 0.60 15.45 -24.47
CA LEU A 214 1.89 14.87 -24.81
C LEU A 214 2.20 15.07 -26.31
N PRO A 215 3.48 15.27 -26.67
CA PRO A 215 3.89 15.43 -28.08
C PRO A 215 3.68 14.15 -28.91
N ILE A 216 3.58 13.01 -28.23
CA ILE A 216 3.27 11.70 -28.83
C ILE A 216 2.21 10.99 -28.00
N LYS A 217 1.37 10.17 -28.65
CA LYS A 217 0.40 9.35 -27.94
C LYS A 217 1.10 8.14 -27.35
N LEU A 218 1.04 7.99 -26.05
CA LEU A 218 1.55 6.80 -25.34
C LEU A 218 0.54 5.68 -25.46
N VAL A 219 0.99 4.52 -25.92
CA VAL A 219 0.18 3.30 -26.04
C VAL A 219 0.27 2.49 -24.74
N LYS A 220 1.44 2.50 -24.11
CA LYS A 220 1.71 1.79 -22.84
C LYS A 220 2.73 2.59 -22.02
N ILE A 221 2.56 2.55 -20.69
CA ILE A 221 3.51 3.06 -19.72
C ILE A 221 3.81 1.90 -18.77
N GLY A 222 5.07 1.56 -18.59
CA GLY A 222 5.50 0.45 -17.75
C GLY A 222 6.80 0.74 -17.00
N THR A 223 7.18 -0.15 -16.10
CA THR A 223 8.47 -0.18 -15.38
C THR A 223 9.33 -1.31 -15.87
#